data_99144b1e82f114301b00f813b18eadd1
#
_entry.id   99144b1e82f114301b00f813b18eadd1
#
_cell.length_a   1.000
_cell.length_b   1.000
_cell.length_c   1.000
_cell.angle_alpha   90.00
_cell.angle_beta   90.00
_cell.angle_gamma   90.00
#
_symmetry.space_group_name_H-M   'P 1'
#
loop_
_entity.id
_entity.type
_entity.pdbx_description
1 polymer ?
#
loop_
_entity_poly.entity_id
_entity_poly.type
_entity_poly.pdbx_seq_one_letter_code
_entity_poly.pdbx_strand_id
1 'polypeptide(L)'
;IDQVVEGVKKDEHAEAEHTPEVGKVIPLETFIVNLAGSKGRKVLKVNMELEVKGQDIIQEIDNRKAQIRDFIIIILSSKSYDEVSTKEGKDALRNEIKDNVNSFLSKGKIINVYFTELIYN
;
A
#
# COMPACT_ATOMS: atom_id res chain seq x y z
N ILE A 1 23.55 18.46 -30.26
CA ILE A 1 23.03 18.14 -30.33
C ILE A 1 22.77 17.92 -29.87
N ASP A 2 23.03 18.15 -29.71
CA ASP A 2 22.57 17.85 -29.38
C ASP A 2 22.43 17.63 -28.72
N GLN A 3 22.31 17.55 -28.14
CA GLN A 3 21.93 17.21 -27.63
C GLN A 3 21.72 16.90 -26.92
N VAL A 4 22.20 17.20 -26.73
CA VAL A 4 21.76 16.88 -26.31
C VAL A 4 21.60 16.64 -25.74
N VAL A 5 21.78 16.86 -25.37
CA VAL A 5 21.30 16.56 -25.07
C VAL A 5 21.10 16.23 -24.62
N GLU A 6 20.89 16.27 -24.42
CA GLU A 6 20.59 16.07 -24.01
C GLU A 6 20.35 15.66 -23.43
N GLY A 7 21.11 15.98 -23.74
CA GLY A 7 20.78 15.63 -23.22
C GLY A 7 20.69 15.54 -22.50
N VAL A 8 20.49 15.44 -22.17
CA VAL A 8 20.10 15.42 -21.68
C VAL A 8 19.71 15.13 -21.29
N LYS A 9 19.60 15.14 -21.10
CA LYS A 9 19.11 14.91 -20.73
C LYS A 9 18.74 14.48 -20.22
N LYS A 10 18.78 14.65 -20.07
CA LYS A 10 18.41 14.27 -19.58
C LYS A 10 18.12 14.05 -19.04
N ASP A 11 18.55 14.47 -19.25
CA ASP A 11 18.20 14.31 -18.66
C ASP A 11 17.93 14.25 -18.28
N GLU A 12 17.72 14.24 -17.96
CA GLU A 12 17.26 14.14 -17.60
C GLU A 12 16.94 13.76 -17.27
N HIS A 13 17.26 14.03 -17.17
CA HIS A 13 16.83 13.62 -16.88
C HIS A 13 16.76 13.32 -16.44
N ALA A 14 16.84 13.55 -16.05
CA ALA A 14 16.50 13.26 -15.88
C ALA A 14 16.39 13.25 -15.42
N GLU A 15 16.58 13.36 -15.17
CA GLU A 15 16.21 13.26 -14.89
C GLU A 15 15.88 13.03 -14.54
N ALA A 16 16.10 13.20 -14.44
CA ALA A 16 15.63 12.99 -14.16
C ALA A 16 15.77 12.48 -13.79
N GLU A 17 16.26 12.41 -13.34
CA GLU A 17 16.29 11.94 -12.96
C GLU A 17 16.70 11.40 -12.22
N HIS A 18 17.45 11.53 -11.88
CA HIS A 18 17.64 11.07 -10.88
C HIS A 18 17.35 11.18 -9.56
N THR A 19 16.74 11.83 -9.21
CA THR A 19 16.05 11.84 -7.94
C THR A 19 15.19 10.60 -7.84
N PRO A 20 15.38 9.77 -6.81
CA PRO A 20 14.45 8.66 -6.63
C PRO A 20 13.07 9.26 -6.55
N GLU A 21 12.15 8.76 -7.33
CA GLU A 21 10.79 9.22 -7.24
C GLU A 21 10.28 9.00 -5.82
N VAL A 22 9.90 10.09 -5.18
CA VAL A 22 9.20 10.00 -3.92
C VAL A 22 7.75 9.69 -4.25
N GLY A 23 7.27 8.53 -3.85
CA GLY A 23 5.87 8.18 -4.04
C GLY A 23 4.98 9.09 -3.22
N LYS A 24 3.75 9.24 -3.64
CA LYS A 24 2.75 9.95 -2.85
C LYS A 24 2.12 9.00 -1.86
N VAL A 25 1.82 9.50 -0.67
CA VAL A 25 1.26 8.69 0.41
C VAL A 25 -0.22 9.03 0.54
N ILE A 26 -1.05 7.99 0.51
CA ILE A 26 -2.51 8.13 0.61
C ILE A 26 -2.97 7.39 1.86
N PRO A 27 -3.64 8.08 2.79
CA PRO A 27 -4.18 7.40 3.97
C PRO A 27 -5.43 6.60 3.59
N LEU A 28 -5.50 5.37 4.10
CA LEU A 28 -6.70 4.55 3.99
C LEU A 28 -7.51 4.55 5.28
N GLU A 29 -7.00 5.25 6.30
CA GLU A 29 -7.66 5.40 7.59
C GLU A 29 -7.64 4.10 8.39
N THR A 30 -8.60 3.95 9.29
CA THR A 30 -8.57 2.89 10.29
C THR A 30 -9.36 1.67 9.84
N PHE A 31 -8.79 0.51 10.12
CA PHE A 31 -9.47 -0.77 9.96
C PHE A 31 -9.60 -1.41 11.34
N ILE A 32 -10.77 -1.96 11.63
CA ILE A 32 -11.00 -2.70 12.87
C ILE A 32 -11.67 -4.00 12.47
N VAL A 33 -11.01 -5.12 12.75
CA VAL A 33 -11.50 -6.43 12.35
C VAL A 33 -11.32 -7.43 13.49
N ASN A 34 -12.13 -8.48 13.47
CA ASN A 34 -11.92 -9.63 14.34
C ASN A 34 -10.91 -10.57 13.69
N LEU A 35 -9.94 -11.03 14.46
CA LEU A 35 -8.95 -11.96 13.96
C LEU A 35 -9.53 -13.37 13.82
N ALA A 36 -9.07 -14.10 12.81
CA ALA A 36 -9.52 -15.45 12.54
C ALA A 36 -9.15 -16.36 13.69
N GLY A 37 -10.01 -17.36 13.96
CA GLY A 37 -9.76 -18.35 14.98
C GLY A 37 -9.93 -17.87 16.40
N SER A 38 -10.32 -16.63 16.61
CA SER A 38 -10.42 -16.05 17.95
C SER A 38 -11.83 -16.07 18.53
N LYS A 39 -12.82 -16.49 17.75
CA LYS A 39 -14.24 -16.46 18.13
C LYS A 39 -14.68 -15.06 18.56
N GLY A 40 -14.15 -14.05 17.87
CA GLY A 40 -14.46 -12.65 18.17
C GLY A 40 -13.75 -12.07 19.37
N ARG A 41 -12.82 -12.79 19.98
CA ARG A 41 -12.14 -12.35 21.19
C ARG A 41 -10.90 -11.49 20.92
N LYS A 42 -10.31 -11.64 19.73
CA LYS A 42 -9.13 -10.87 19.35
C LYS A 42 -9.50 -9.89 18.27
N VAL A 43 -9.22 -8.64 18.52
CA VAL A 43 -9.52 -7.55 17.60
C VAL A 43 -8.22 -6.93 17.15
N LEU A 44 -8.11 -6.65 15.86
CA LEU A 44 -7.00 -5.94 15.26
C LEU A 44 -7.49 -4.55 14.87
N LYS A 45 -6.76 -3.52 15.32
CA LYS A 45 -6.96 -2.16 14.85
C LYS A 45 -5.70 -1.72 14.13
N VAL A 46 -5.83 -1.29 12.88
CA VAL A 46 -4.68 -0.84 12.11
C VAL A 46 -5.02 0.42 11.34
N ASN A 47 -4.11 1.40 11.41
CA ASN A 47 -4.13 2.56 10.52
C ASN A 47 -3.14 2.30 9.42
N MET A 48 -3.57 2.50 8.18
CA MET A 48 -2.80 2.12 7.01
C MET A 48 -2.66 3.27 6.06
N GLU A 49 -1.47 3.39 5.48
CA GLU A 49 -1.20 4.35 4.41
C GLU A 49 -0.55 3.60 3.25
N LEU A 50 -0.90 4.04 2.05
CA LEU A 50 -0.33 3.47 0.83
C LEU A 50 0.59 4.48 0.18
N GLU A 51 1.79 4.06 -0.14
CA GLU A 51 2.69 4.86 -0.97
C GLU A 51 2.53 4.38 -2.40
N VAL A 52 2.22 5.31 -3.30
CA VAL A 52 1.82 4.98 -4.66
C VAL A 52 2.66 5.74 -5.67
N LYS A 53 2.75 5.18 -6.87
CA LYS A 53 3.48 5.77 -7.98
C LYS A 53 2.66 5.60 -9.23
N GLY A 54 2.55 6.66 -10.01
CA GLY A 54 1.84 6.62 -11.27
C GLY A 54 1.00 7.86 -11.47
N GLN A 55 0.85 8.22 -12.73
CA GLN A 55 -0.03 9.32 -13.12
C GLN A 55 -1.47 8.86 -12.93
N ASP A 56 -2.29 9.70 -12.36
CA ASP A 56 -3.72 9.43 -12.12
C ASP A 56 -4.01 8.30 -11.12
N ILE A 57 -2.97 7.77 -10.44
CA ILE A 57 -3.18 6.70 -9.46
C ILE A 57 -4.01 7.18 -8.27
N ILE A 58 -3.83 8.44 -7.86
CA ILE A 58 -4.56 8.99 -6.72
C ILE A 58 -6.06 9.00 -7.02
N GLN A 59 -6.41 9.42 -8.24
CA GLN A 59 -7.81 9.44 -8.65
C GLN A 59 -8.38 8.02 -8.72
N GLU A 60 -7.60 7.08 -9.23
CA GLU A 60 -8.06 5.69 -9.29
C GLU A 60 -8.32 5.13 -7.92
N ILE A 61 -7.42 5.37 -6.96
CA ILE A 61 -7.59 4.88 -5.60
C ILE A 61 -8.80 5.53 -4.95
N ASP A 62 -8.98 6.84 -5.17
CA ASP A 62 -10.15 7.53 -4.63
C ASP A 62 -11.43 6.94 -5.16
N ASN A 63 -11.50 6.68 -6.47
CA ASN A 63 -12.68 6.10 -7.10
C ASN A 63 -12.96 4.66 -6.64
N ARG A 64 -11.91 3.94 -6.26
CA ARG A 64 -12.01 2.54 -5.84
C ARG A 64 -11.86 2.36 -4.33
N LYS A 65 -11.94 3.43 -3.56
CA LYS A 65 -11.61 3.38 -2.13
C LYS A 65 -12.45 2.34 -1.39
N ALA A 66 -13.75 2.30 -1.65
CA ALA A 66 -14.62 1.32 -1.00
C ALA A 66 -14.23 -0.12 -1.36
N GLN A 67 -13.92 -0.36 -2.62
CA GLN A 67 -13.49 -1.68 -3.10
C GLN A 67 -12.16 -2.09 -2.45
N ILE A 68 -11.22 -1.16 -2.36
CA ILE A 68 -9.92 -1.40 -1.77
C ILE A 68 -10.08 -1.70 -0.29
N ARG A 69 -10.86 -0.91 0.42
CA ARG A 69 -11.08 -1.13 1.86
C ARG A 69 -11.76 -2.46 2.12
N ASP A 70 -12.77 -2.81 1.33
CA ASP A 70 -13.44 -4.11 1.46
C ASP A 70 -12.46 -5.26 1.27
N PHE A 71 -11.63 -5.16 0.26
CA PHE A 71 -10.62 -6.17 -0.04
C PHE A 71 -9.64 -6.35 1.12
N ILE A 72 -9.18 -5.23 1.67
CA ILE A 72 -8.23 -5.25 2.79
C ILE A 72 -8.88 -5.82 4.05
N ILE A 73 -10.14 -5.48 4.31
CA ILE A 73 -10.87 -6.04 5.45
C ILE A 73 -10.94 -7.56 5.35
N ILE A 74 -11.21 -8.08 4.15
CA ILE A 74 -11.25 -9.53 3.94
C ILE A 74 -9.90 -10.16 4.24
N ILE A 75 -8.82 -9.56 3.75
CA ILE A 75 -7.47 -10.05 4.02
C ILE A 75 -7.18 -10.04 5.52
N LEU A 76 -7.41 -8.91 6.18
CA LEU A 76 -7.12 -8.77 7.61
C LEU A 76 -7.93 -9.76 8.44
N SER A 77 -9.20 -9.96 8.09
CA SER A 77 -10.09 -10.84 8.83
C SER A 77 -9.71 -12.32 8.68
N SER A 78 -8.89 -12.64 7.68
CA SER A 78 -8.41 -14.01 7.47
C SER A 78 -7.18 -14.34 8.29
N LYS A 79 -6.59 -13.37 8.98
CA LYS A 79 -5.33 -13.56 9.69
C LYS A 79 -5.56 -13.92 11.15
N SER A 80 -4.70 -14.81 11.66
CA SER A 80 -4.67 -15.15 13.08
C SER A 80 -3.81 -14.15 13.85
N TYR A 81 -3.90 -14.22 15.17
CA TYR A 81 -3.06 -13.40 16.05
C TYR A 81 -1.58 -13.60 15.73
N ASP A 82 -1.15 -14.85 15.55
CA ASP A 82 0.26 -15.12 15.28
C ASP A 82 0.73 -14.49 13.97
N GLU A 83 -0.14 -14.42 12.98
CA GLU A 83 0.20 -13.86 11.68
C GLU A 83 0.32 -12.34 11.69
N VAL A 84 -0.24 -11.66 12.67
CA VAL A 84 -0.17 -10.19 12.74
C VAL A 84 0.73 -9.70 13.87
N SER A 85 1.19 -10.59 14.75
CA SER A 85 1.97 -10.18 15.92
C SER A 85 3.48 -10.25 15.72
N THR A 86 3.95 -10.98 14.70
CA THR A 86 5.37 -11.13 14.43
C THR A 86 5.81 -10.17 13.34
N LYS A 87 7.11 -9.86 13.31
CA LYS A 87 7.68 -9.04 12.24
C LYS A 87 7.47 -9.70 10.88
N GLU A 88 7.75 -10.98 10.80
CA GLU A 88 7.61 -11.75 9.56
C GLU A 88 6.16 -11.78 9.08
N GLY A 89 5.23 -11.95 10.01
CA GLY A 89 3.81 -11.92 9.68
C GLY A 89 3.36 -10.56 9.18
N LYS A 90 3.84 -9.48 9.80
CA LYS A 90 3.51 -8.13 9.35
C LYS A 90 4.08 -7.84 7.96
N ASP A 91 5.31 -8.28 7.71
CA ASP A 91 5.93 -8.08 6.39
C ASP A 91 5.18 -8.87 5.32
N ALA A 92 4.79 -10.11 5.62
CA ALA A 92 4.00 -10.92 4.71
C ALA A 92 2.64 -10.26 4.43
N LEU A 93 2.02 -9.70 5.45
CA LEU A 93 0.73 -9.01 5.32
C LEU A 93 0.83 -7.79 4.42
N ARG A 94 1.89 -6.98 4.60
CA ARG A 94 2.11 -5.82 3.72
C ARG A 94 2.22 -6.24 2.26
N ASN A 95 2.99 -7.29 2.00
CA ASN A 95 3.20 -7.77 0.64
C ASN A 95 1.91 -8.35 0.05
N GLU A 96 1.15 -9.06 0.84
CA GLU A 96 -0.13 -9.61 0.39
C GLU A 96 -1.10 -8.51 0.00
N ILE A 97 -1.23 -7.48 0.84
CA ILE A 97 -2.08 -6.33 0.55
C ILE A 97 -1.62 -5.64 -0.74
N LYS A 98 -0.32 -5.36 -0.83
CA LYS A 98 0.25 -4.68 -1.99
C LYS A 98 -0.02 -5.46 -3.27
N ASP A 99 0.30 -6.75 -3.27
CA ASP A 99 0.17 -7.57 -4.48
C ASP A 99 -1.27 -7.72 -4.91
N ASN A 100 -2.17 -7.94 -3.96
CA ASN A 100 -3.58 -8.15 -4.28
C ASN A 100 -4.24 -6.86 -4.79
N VAL A 101 -3.97 -5.72 -4.17
CA VAL A 101 -4.54 -4.46 -4.63
C VAL A 101 -3.94 -4.07 -5.98
N ASN A 102 -2.63 -4.28 -6.16
CA ASN A 102 -1.99 -3.98 -7.44
C ASN A 102 -2.56 -4.80 -8.59
N SER A 103 -3.15 -5.96 -8.30
CA SER A 103 -3.68 -6.82 -9.35
C SER A 103 -4.84 -6.20 -10.11
N PHE A 104 -5.54 -5.22 -9.54
CA PHE A 104 -6.65 -4.58 -10.23
C PHE A 104 -6.47 -3.08 -10.47
N LEU A 105 -5.33 -2.50 -10.07
CA LEU A 105 -5.03 -1.11 -10.39
C LEU A 105 -4.49 -1.00 -11.81
N SER A 106 -4.91 0.03 -12.53
CA SER A 106 -4.52 0.22 -13.92
C SER A 106 -3.76 1.52 -14.19
N LYS A 107 -3.78 2.48 -13.25
CA LYS A 107 -3.17 3.80 -13.46
C LYS A 107 -1.82 3.95 -12.80
N GLY A 108 -1.38 2.94 -12.08
CA GLY A 108 -0.12 2.95 -11.37
C GLY A 108 -0.07 1.81 -10.39
N LYS A 109 0.82 1.91 -9.40
CA LYS A 109 1.04 0.82 -8.46
C LYS A 109 1.24 1.34 -7.05
N ILE A 110 0.87 0.51 -6.09
CA ILE A 110 1.30 0.65 -4.70
C ILE A 110 2.73 0.13 -4.63
N ILE A 111 3.63 0.95 -4.11
CA ILE A 111 5.03 0.57 -3.94
C ILE A 111 5.35 0.20 -2.49
N ASN A 112 4.63 0.77 -1.53
CA ASN A 112 4.79 0.41 -0.12
C ASN A 112 3.45 0.50 0.59
N VAL A 113 3.31 -0.35 1.61
CA VAL A 113 2.19 -0.29 2.54
C VAL A 113 2.77 0.00 3.91
N TYR A 114 2.25 1.02 4.59
CA TYR A 114 2.70 1.41 5.93
C TYR A 114 1.59 1.19 6.93
N PHE A 115 1.92 0.49 8.01
CA PHE A 115 1.03 0.41 9.18
C PHE A 115 1.50 1.48 10.14
N THR A 116 0.77 2.57 10.23
CA THR A 116 1.14 3.70 11.09
C THR A 116 0.70 3.48 12.53
N GLU A 117 -0.26 2.58 12.73
CA GLU A 117 -0.66 2.12 14.06
C GLU A 117 -1.18 0.70 13.90
N LEU A 118 -0.75 -0.20 14.77
CA LEU A 118 -1.25 -1.57 14.75
C LEU A 118 -1.36 -2.03 16.19
N ILE A 119 -2.60 -2.27 16.63
CA ILE A 119 -2.91 -2.67 17.99
C ILE A 119 -3.78 -3.91 17.92
N TYR A 120 -3.49 -4.86 18.77
CA TYR A 120 -4.31 -6.06 18.91
C TYR A 120 -4.47 -6.40 20.39
N ASN A 121 -5.54 -7.06 20.72
CA ASN A 121 -5.76 -7.47 22.11
C ASN A 121 -6.23 -8.92 22.18
#